data_61b87a657411941d42fbf6ea2d53ff74
#
_entry.id   61b87a657411941d42fbf6ea2d53ff74
#
_cell.length_a   1.000
_cell.length_b   1.000
_cell.length_c   1.000
_cell.angle_alpha   90.00
_cell.angle_beta   90.00
_cell.angle_gamma   90.00
#
_symmetry.space_group_name_H-M   'P 1'
#
loop_
_entity.id
_entity.type
_entity.pdbx_description
1 polymer ?
#
loop_
_entity_poly.entity_id
_entity_poly.type
_entity_poly.pdbx_seq_one_letter_code
_entity_poly.pdbx_strand_id
1 'polypeptide(L)'
;MIVFHLAITTAEDYVAKREPHRRAHLERLQGLRAAGIVIGGGPAPDGRRVDIFYRLQQPGQVTPAVEEDPYFLAGAWTAYTPHSFTHFVEPWERVPLVVDGSRVATIVEGPAADEDMAQFALIEARGAGRLVFGGFFEGTRTLAVMKTSRADEAIGWLADTGFWMKDGLSARPWLHVL
;
A
#
# COMPACT_ATOMS: atom_id res chain seq x y z
N MET A 1 14.75 7.85 7.53
CA MET A 1 13.93 6.63 7.24
C MET A 1 13.21 6.87 5.94
N ILE A 2 13.11 5.86 5.09
CA ILE A 2 12.52 5.91 3.75
C ILE A 2 11.29 5.02 3.75
N VAL A 3 10.17 5.51 3.22
CA VAL A 3 8.98 4.68 3.03
C VAL A 3 9.04 4.06 1.64
N PHE A 4 8.83 2.74 1.59
CA PHE A 4 8.76 1.96 0.35
C PHE A 4 7.37 1.36 0.19
N HIS A 5 6.83 1.49 -1.00
CA HIS A 5 5.75 0.66 -1.47
C HIS A 5 6.33 -0.53 -2.21
N LEU A 6 5.93 -1.74 -1.84
CA LEU A 6 6.30 -2.97 -2.55
C LEU A 6 5.09 -3.52 -3.28
N ALA A 7 5.16 -3.51 -4.60
CA ALA A 7 4.22 -4.19 -5.47
C ALA A 7 4.69 -5.62 -5.68
N ILE A 8 3.99 -6.59 -5.08
CA ILE A 8 4.38 -7.99 -5.05
C ILE A 8 3.48 -8.78 -5.99
N THR A 9 4.09 -9.56 -6.89
CA THR A 9 3.39 -10.52 -7.75
C THR A 9 3.27 -11.85 -7.03
N THR A 10 2.10 -12.47 -7.12
CA THR A 10 1.83 -13.78 -6.50
C THR A 10 1.88 -14.91 -7.53
N ALA A 11 2.08 -16.14 -7.06
CA ALA A 11 1.97 -17.33 -7.88
C ALA A 11 0.52 -17.56 -8.33
N GLU A 12 0.30 -18.29 -9.43
CA GLU A 12 -1.04 -18.66 -9.90
C GLU A 12 -1.82 -19.47 -8.84
N ASP A 13 -1.11 -20.33 -8.10
CA ASP A 13 -1.63 -21.16 -7.01
C ASP A 13 -1.40 -20.53 -5.62
N TYR A 14 -1.37 -19.19 -5.55
CA TYR A 14 -1.06 -18.40 -4.35
C TYR A 14 -1.79 -18.87 -3.10
N VAL A 15 -3.10 -19.12 -3.21
CA VAL A 15 -3.92 -19.53 -2.05
C VAL A 15 -3.43 -20.85 -1.47
N ALA A 16 -3.14 -21.83 -2.32
CA ALA A 16 -2.64 -23.13 -1.88
C ALA A 16 -1.24 -23.04 -1.28
N LYS A 17 -0.33 -22.29 -1.91
CA LYS A 17 1.04 -22.11 -1.44
C LYS A 17 1.15 -21.35 -0.12
N ARG A 18 0.33 -20.33 0.08
CA ARG A 18 0.37 -19.50 1.29
C ARG A 18 -0.19 -20.20 2.52
N GLU A 19 -1.16 -21.09 2.36
CA GLU A 19 -1.95 -21.62 3.49
C GLU A 19 -1.08 -22.31 4.56
N PRO A 20 -0.12 -23.18 4.23
CA PRO A 20 0.77 -23.79 5.24
C PRO A 20 1.65 -22.78 5.98
N HIS A 21 1.91 -21.63 5.37
CA HIS A 21 2.83 -20.60 5.88
C HIS A 21 2.12 -19.37 6.48
N ARG A 22 0.78 -19.35 6.43
CA ARG A 22 -0.02 -18.20 6.79
C ARG A 22 0.21 -17.71 8.21
N ARG A 23 0.31 -18.61 9.16
CA ARG A 23 0.55 -18.25 10.56
C ARG A 23 1.91 -17.57 10.73
N ALA A 24 2.97 -18.18 10.23
CA ALA A 24 4.33 -17.64 10.35
C ALA A 24 4.46 -16.27 9.65
N HIS A 25 3.85 -16.12 8.47
CA HIS A 25 3.79 -14.84 7.76
C HIS A 25 3.10 -13.75 8.58
N LEU A 26 1.91 -14.03 9.13
CA LEU A 26 1.17 -13.04 9.92
C LEU A 26 1.90 -12.68 11.22
N GLU A 27 2.49 -13.64 11.91
CA GLU A 27 3.30 -13.41 13.12
C GLU A 27 4.51 -12.49 12.80
N ARG A 28 5.20 -12.75 11.67
CA ARG A 28 6.31 -11.91 11.20
C ARG A 28 5.84 -10.48 10.90
N LEU A 29 4.77 -10.32 10.12
CA LEU A 29 4.25 -8.98 9.79
C LEU A 29 3.77 -8.22 11.02
N GLN A 30 3.14 -8.90 11.99
CA GLN A 30 2.75 -8.30 13.27
C GLN A 30 3.96 -7.80 14.05
N GLY A 31 5.04 -8.59 14.11
CA GLY A 31 6.31 -8.20 14.74
C GLY A 31 6.92 -6.97 14.07
N LEU A 32 7.02 -6.99 12.74
CA LEU A 32 7.53 -5.85 11.96
C LEU A 32 6.66 -4.59 12.13
N ARG A 33 5.36 -4.78 12.24
CA ARG A 33 4.43 -3.68 12.49
C ARG A 33 4.57 -3.13 13.90
N ALA A 34 4.71 -3.97 14.92
CA ALA A 34 4.97 -3.54 16.30
C ALA A 34 6.27 -2.73 16.39
N ALA A 35 7.30 -3.11 15.62
CA ALA A 35 8.55 -2.38 15.49
C ALA A 35 8.44 -1.08 14.64
N GLY A 36 7.27 -0.77 14.07
CA GLY A 36 7.05 0.42 13.23
C GLY A 36 7.65 0.31 11.81
N ILE A 37 8.03 -0.90 11.40
CA ILE A 37 8.63 -1.16 10.09
C ILE A 37 7.55 -1.34 9.02
N VAL A 38 6.47 -2.09 9.31
CA VAL A 38 5.31 -2.21 8.41
C VAL A 38 4.29 -1.11 8.73
N ILE A 39 3.93 -0.31 7.74
CA ILE A 39 2.93 0.76 7.82
C ILE A 39 1.54 0.19 7.52
N GLY A 40 1.43 -0.57 6.45
CA GLY A 40 0.21 -1.20 5.99
C GLY A 40 0.49 -2.31 4.98
N GLY A 41 -0.46 -3.20 4.77
CA GLY A 41 -0.28 -4.29 3.82
C GLY A 41 -1.55 -5.09 3.59
N GLY A 42 -1.62 -5.71 2.41
CA GLY A 42 -2.70 -6.61 2.05
C GLY A 42 -2.73 -6.97 0.57
N PRO A 43 -3.49 -8.00 0.21
CA PRO A 43 -3.65 -8.44 -1.17
C PRO A 43 -4.73 -7.64 -1.91
N ALA A 44 -4.68 -7.68 -3.24
CA ALA A 44 -5.84 -7.43 -4.07
C ALA A 44 -6.90 -8.53 -3.84
N PRO A 45 -8.21 -8.24 -4.01
CA PRO A 45 -9.26 -9.23 -3.79
C PRO A 45 -9.14 -10.50 -4.63
N ASP A 46 -8.55 -10.40 -5.83
CA ASP A 46 -8.29 -11.53 -6.73
C ASP A 46 -7.05 -12.35 -6.34
N GLY A 47 -6.30 -11.89 -5.34
CA GLY A 47 -5.10 -12.54 -4.83
C GLY A 47 -3.88 -12.51 -5.76
N ARG A 48 -3.96 -11.82 -6.91
CA ARG A 48 -2.86 -11.79 -7.91
C ARG A 48 -1.75 -10.80 -7.59
N ARG A 49 -2.01 -9.91 -6.65
CA ARG A 49 -1.07 -8.87 -6.23
C ARG A 49 -1.19 -8.65 -4.73
N VAL A 50 -0.06 -8.31 -4.12
CA VAL A 50 0.01 -7.84 -2.74
C VAL A 50 0.71 -6.49 -2.74
N ASP A 51 0.20 -5.55 -1.97
CA ASP A 51 0.85 -4.26 -1.74
C ASP A 51 1.21 -4.16 -0.26
N ILE A 52 2.49 -3.91 0.05
CA ILE A 52 2.99 -3.71 1.41
C ILE A 52 3.79 -2.41 1.47
N PHE A 53 3.62 -1.68 2.55
CA PHE A 53 4.31 -0.41 2.80
C PHE A 53 5.25 -0.57 3.99
N TYR A 54 6.56 -0.41 3.74
CA TYR A 54 7.62 -0.53 4.73
C TYR A 54 8.28 0.81 5.01
N ARG A 55 8.63 1.04 6.27
CA ARG A 55 9.51 2.12 6.70
C ARG A 55 10.88 1.55 7.04
N LEU A 56 11.86 1.80 6.19
CA LEU A 56 13.22 1.25 6.31
C LEU A 56 14.25 2.37 6.49
N GLN A 57 15.39 2.05 7.05
CA GLN A 57 16.45 3.04 7.25
C GLN A 57 17.26 3.27 5.97
N GLN A 58 17.39 2.24 5.14
CA GLN A 58 18.18 2.28 3.89
C GLN A 58 17.61 1.31 2.84
N PRO A 59 17.85 1.56 1.54
CA PRO A 59 17.31 0.74 0.46
C PRO A 59 17.71 -0.74 0.51
N GLY A 60 18.93 -1.05 0.97
CA GLY A 60 19.41 -2.43 1.11
C GLY A 60 18.60 -3.32 2.06
N GLN A 61 17.74 -2.74 2.88
CA GLN A 61 16.84 -3.49 3.77
C GLN A 61 15.56 -4.00 3.07
N VAL A 62 15.29 -3.58 1.83
CA VAL A 62 14.13 -4.06 1.06
C VAL A 62 14.22 -5.56 0.83
N THR A 63 15.37 -6.05 0.36
CA THR A 63 15.60 -7.46 0.07
C THR A 63 15.30 -8.36 1.28
N PRO A 64 15.94 -8.19 2.46
CA PRO A 64 15.62 -9.04 3.61
C PRO A 64 14.18 -8.84 4.12
N ALA A 65 13.60 -7.65 3.98
CA ALA A 65 12.22 -7.41 4.38
C ALA A 65 11.23 -8.29 3.61
N VAL A 66 11.50 -8.55 2.32
CA VAL A 66 10.64 -9.36 1.44
C VAL A 66 11.09 -10.81 1.38
N GLU A 67 12.37 -11.06 1.10
CA GLU A 67 12.86 -12.41 0.74
C GLU A 67 12.97 -13.35 1.94
N GLU A 68 13.03 -12.83 3.17
CA GLU A 68 12.92 -13.63 4.39
C GLU A 68 11.47 -13.92 4.81
N ASP A 69 10.47 -13.38 4.08
CA ASP A 69 9.08 -13.65 4.39
C ASP A 69 8.71 -15.11 4.05
N PRO A 70 7.98 -15.82 4.95
CA PRO A 70 7.55 -17.19 4.70
C PRO A 70 6.81 -17.38 3.37
N TYR A 71 6.09 -16.38 2.87
CA TYR A 71 5.40 -16.46 1.59
C TYR A 71 6.37 -16.36 0.40
N PHE A 72 7.43 -15.57 0.51
CA PHE A 72 8.45 -15.51 -0.52
C PHE A 72 9.26 -16.80 -0.55
N LEU A 73 9.71 -17.29 0.61
CA LEU A 73 10.45 -18.54 0.74
C LEU A 73 9.67 -19.76 0.23
N ALA A 74 8.35 -19.76 0.36
CA ALA A 74 7.46 -20.81 -0.15
C ALA A 74 7.08 -20.64 -1.63
N GLY A 75 7.55 -19.58 -2.30
CA GLY A 75 7.20 -19.28 -3.69
C GLY A 75 5.74 -18.88 -3.89
N ALA A 76 5.05 -18.45 -2.82
CA ALA A 76 3.72 -17.84 -2.91
C ALA A 76 3.82 -16.41 -3.48
N TRP A 77 4.89 -15.69 -3.14
CA TRP A 77 5.33 -14.46 -3.79
C TRP A 77 6.44 -14.77 -4.78
N THR A 78 6.33 -14.31 -6.03
CA THR A 78 7.23 -14.69 -7.13
C THR A 78 8.15 -13.57 -7.59
N ALA A 79 7.71 -12.32 -7.41
CA ALA A 79 8.48 -11.14 -7.76
C ALA A 79 8.00 -9.94 -6.95
N TYR A 80 8.81 -8.90 -6.88
CA TYR A 80 8.41 -7.62 -6.28
C TYR A 80 9.12 -6.44 -6.95
N THR A 81 8.46 -5.29 -6.94
CA THR A 81 9.02 -4.02 -7.41
C THR A 81 8.93 -3.01 -6.28
N PRO A 82 10.08 -2.50 -5.79
CA PRO A 82 10.11 -1.46 -4.77
C PRO A 82 9.99 -0.07 -5.40
N HIS A 83 9.18 0.79 -4.79
CA HIS A 83 9.09 2.21 -5.09
C HIS A 83 9.31 3.00 -3.80
N SER A 84 10.30 3.90 -3.77
CA SER A 84 10.54 4.78 -2.62
C SER A 84 9.73 6.04 -2.73
N PHE A 85 9.05 6.43 -1.66
CA PHE A 85 8.36 7.71 -1.60
C PHE A 85 9.36 8.85 -1.39
N THR A 86 9.17 9.95 -2.12
CA THR A 86 9.83 11.25 -1.91
C THR A 86 9.16 12.02 -0.78
N HIS A 87 7.82 12.06 -0.82
CA HIS A 87 6.98 12.60 0.23
C HIS A 87 5.93 11.58 0.63
N PHE A 88 5.66 11.46 1.93
CA PHE A 88 4.71 10.49 2.45
C PHE A 88 3.83 11.09 3.55
N VAL A 89 2.54 11.00 3.37
CA VAL A 89 1.53 11.38 4.35
C VAL A 89 1.20 10.16 5.19
N GLU A 90 1.68 10.15 6.42
CA GLU A 90 1.54 9.04 7.38
C GLU A 90 0.08 8.82 7.79
N PRO A 91 -0.32 7.58 8.13
CA PRO A 91 -1.63 7.34 8.72
C PRO A 91 -1.74 8.01 10.09
N TRP A 92 -2.96 8.46 10.46
CA TRP A 92 -3.22 9.01 11.79
C TRP A 92 -3.00 8.00 12.90
N GLU A 93 -3.42 6.77 12.66
CA GLU A 93 -3.42 5.70 13.65
C GLU A 93 -3.09 4.35 13.01
N ARG A 94 -2.65 3.43 13.82
CA ARG A 94 -2.47 2.04 13.42
C ARG A 94 -3.80 1.32 13.55
N VAL A 95 -4.34 0.85 12.42
CA VAL A 95 -5.57 0.06 12.44
C VAL A 95 -5.29 -1.37 12.95
N PRO A 96 -6.22 -2.06 13.61
CA PRO A 96 -6.02 -3.45 14.02
C PRO A 96 -5.86 -4.38 12.82
N LEU A 97 -5.20 -5.53 13.02
CA LEU A 97 -5.11 -6.59 12.02
C LEU A 97 -6.51 -7.13 11.72
N VAL A 98 -6.89 -7.18 10.44
CA VAL A 98 -8.16 -7.74 9.96
C VAL A 98 -7.88 -8.64 8.78
N VAL A 99 -8.14 -9.94 8.91
CA VAL A 99 -7.80 -10.98 7.92
C VAL A 99 -9.02 -11.61 7.26
N ASP A 100 -10.21 -11.14 7.57
CA ASP A 100 -11.50 -11.66 7.08
C ASP A 100 -11.96 -11.01 5.76
N GLY A 101 -11.17 -10.07 5.22
CA GLY A 101 -11.51 -9.34 4.00
C GLY A 101 -12.57 -8.25 4.16
N SER A 102 -13.00 -7.96 5.39
CA SER A 102 -14.05 -6.94 5.65
C SER A 102 -13.57 -5.51 5.44
N ARG A 103 -12.26 -5.25 5.61
CA ARG A 103 -11.70 -3.92 5.40
C ARG A 103 -11.19 -3.77 3.98
N VAL A 104 -11.98 -3.10 3.16
CA VAL A 104 -11.63 -2.77 1.77
C VAL A 104 -11.30 -1.27 1.68
N ALA A 105 -10.18 -0.97 1.03
CA ALA A 105 -9.77 0.37 0.64
C ALA A 105 -9.55 0.40 -0.88
N THR A 106 -9.35 1.58 -1.43
CA THR A 106 -9.01 1.75 -2.84
C THR A 106 -7.63 2.39 -2.95
N ILE A 107 -6.71 1.74 -3.67
CA ILE A 107 -5.46 2.38 -4.06
C ILE A 107 -5.70 3.16 -5.34
N VAL A 108 -5.39 4.45 -5.32
CA VAL A 108 -5.41 5.34 -6.48
C VAL A 108 -4.00 5.72 -6.86
N GLU A 109 -3.68 5.60 -8.14
CA GLU A 109 -2.36 5.96 -8.69
C GLU A 109 -2.52 6.87 -9.90
N GLY A 110 -1.60 7.82 -10.04
CA GLY A 110 -1.50 8.69 -11.21
C GLY A 110 -0.66 9.93 -10.95
N PRO A 111 -0.31 10.69 -12.01
CA PRO A 111 0.50 11.89 -11.88
C PRO A 111 -0.31 13.05 -11.29
N ALA A 112 0.30 13.82 -10.41
CA ALA A 112 -0.19 15.12 -9.98
C ALA A 112 0.36 16.23 -10.92
N ALA A 113 -0.40 17.28 -11.09
CA ALA A 113 0.04 18.44 -11.88
C ALA A 113 1.07 19.30 -11.14
N ASP A 114 0.96 19.35 -9.82
CA ASP A 114 1.83 20.10 -8.91
C ASP A 114 2.00 19.27 -7.62
N GLU A 115 3.23 18.78 -7.36
CA GLU A 115 3.53 17.89 -6.22
C GLU A 115 3.35 18.61 -4.88
N ASP A 116 3.82 19.85 -4.77
CA ASP A 116 3.77 20.61 -3.52
C ASP A 116 2.31 20.87 -3.10
N MET A 117 1.49 21.35 -4.03
CA MET A 117 0.06 21.60 -3.76
C MET A 117 -0.72 20.29 -3.55
N ALA A 118 -0.40 19.26 -4.31
CA ALA A 118 -1.02 17.94 -4.17
C ALA A 118 -0.67 17.29 -2.82
N GLN A 119 0.50 17.55 -2.26
CA GLN A 119 0.86 17.09 -0.92
C GLN A 119 -0.07 17.69 0.15
N PHE A 120 -0.37 18.98 0.08
CA PHE A 120 -1.33 19.61 0.99
C PHE A 120 -2.72 18.99 0.84
N ALA A 121 -3.16 18.72 -0.40
CA ALA A 121 -4.45 18.07 -0.65
C ALA A 121 -4.52 16.66 -0.06
N LEU A 122 -3.43 15.86 -0.09
CA LEU A 122 -3.37 14.57 0.60
C LEU A 122 -3.46 14.72 2.13
N ILE A 123 -2.80 15.74 2.71
CA ILE A 123 -2.90 16.03 4.14
C ILE A 123 -4.35 16.39 4.53
N GLU A 124 -5.01 17.23 3.74
CA GLU A 124 -6.41 17.61 3.93
C GLU A 124 -7.36 16.41 3.78
N ALA A 125 -7.13 15.57 2.74
CA ALA A 125 -7.92 14.34 2.54
C ALA A 125 -7.78 13.37 3.74
N ARG A 126 -6.57 13.28 4.34
CA ARG A 126 -6.37 12.52 5.58
C ARG A 126 -7.14 13.16 6.75
N GLY A 127 -7.06 14.47 6.91
CA GLY A 127 -7.80 15.22 7.92
C GLY A 127 -9.32 15.05 7.82
N ALA A 128 -9.83 14.97 6.58
CA ALA A 128 -11.23 14.70 6.28
C ALA A 128 -11.64 13.21 6.42
N GLY A 129 -10.71 12.32 6.80
CA GLY A 129 -10.98 10.88 6.93
C GLY A 129 -11.12 10.12 5.61
N ARG A 130 -10.69 10.71 4.48
CA ARG A 130 -10.77 10.13 3.14
C ARG A 130 -9.51 9.35 2.75
N LEU A 131 -8.34 9.81 3.19
CA LEU A 131 -7.05 9.16 2.97
C LEU A 131 -6.65 8.36 4.22
N VAL A 132 -6.19 7.12 4.01
CA VAL A 132 -5.52 6.33 5.05
C VAL A 132 -4.06 6.76 5.17
N PHE A 133 -3.33 6.69 4.07
CA PHE A 133 -1.96 7.19 3.86
C PHE A 133 -1.68 7.27 2.36
N GLY A 134 -0.60 7.93 1.98
CA GLY A 134 -0.19 8.03 0.58
C GLY A 134 0.96 8.99 0.38
N GLY A 135 1.39 9.17 -0.85
CA GLY A 135 2.51 10.05 -1.15
C GLY A 135 2.90 10.03 -2.62
N PHE A 136 4.11 10.51 -2.88
CA PHE A 136 4.66 10.66 -4.23
C PHE A 136 5.93 9.84 -4.39
N PHE A 137 6.12 9.25 -5.57
CA PHE A 137 7.33 8.57 -5.99
C PHE A 137 7.57 8.83 -7.48
N GLU A 138 8.82 8.72 -7.93
CA GLU A 138 9.21 8.94 -9.34
C GLU A 138 8.67 10.29 -9.88
N GLY A 139 8.97 11.39 -9.20
CA GLY A 139 8.45 12.73 -9.51
C GLY A 139 7.02 12.91 -8.98
N THR A 140 6.10 13.36 -9.82
CA THR A 140 4.73 13.69 -9.41
C THR A 140 3.79 12.49 -9.31
N ARG A 141 4.27 11.26 -9.47
CA ARG A 141 3.43 10.06 -9.44
C ARG A 141 2.94 9.78 -8.02
N THR A 142 1.64 9.87 -7.85
CA THR A 142 0.94 9.64 -6.58
C THR A 142 0.59 8.17 -6.41
N LEU A 143 0.67 7.67 -5.18
CA LEU A 143 -0.04 6.51 -4.71
C LEU A 143 -0.77 6.88 -3.43
N ALA A 144 -2.10 6.77 -3.43
CA ALA A 144 -2.96 7.11 -2.31
C ALA A 144 -3.86 5.94 -1.94
N VAL A 145 -3.88 5.57 -0.65
CA VAL A 145 -4.80 4.56 -0.10
C VAL A 145 -6.02 5.29 0.44
N MET A 146 -7.13 5.20 -0.29
CA MET A 146 -8.36 5.91 0.00
C MET A 146 -9.31 5.06 0.84
N LYS A 147 -9.95 5.69 1.84
CA LYS A 147 -10.84 5.03 2.81
C LYS A 147 -12.25 4.82 2.25
N THR A 148 -12.32 4.21 1.08
CA THR A 148 -13.56 3.81 0.41
C THR A 148 -13.31 2.56 -0.42
N SER A 149 -14.33 1.74 -0.63
CA SER A 149 -14.30 0.59 -1.55
C SER A 149 -14.70 0.94 -2.99
N ARG A 150 -15.10 2.20 -3.24
CA ARG A 150 -15.60 2.66 -4.52
C ARG A 150 -14.52 3.41 -5.30
N ALA A 151 -14.14 2.87 -6.45
CA ALA A 151 -13.09 3.42 -7.30
C ALA A 151 -13.44 4.83 -7.84
N ASP A 152 -14.69 5.03 -8.27
CA ASP A 152 -15.21 6.30 -8.78
C ASP A 152 -15.15 7.41 -7.71
N GLU A 153 -15.52 7.08 -6.49
CA GLU A 153 -15.48 7.99 -5.35
C GLU A 153 -14.04 8.34 -4.96
N ALA A 154 -13.15 7.34 -4.90
CA ALA A 154 -11.74 7.54 -4.59
C ALA A 154 -11.05 8.47 -5.62
N ILE A 155 -11.30 8.23 -6.91
CA ILE A 155 -10.80 9.10 -8.00
C ILE A 155 -11.40 10.50 -7.87
N GLY A 156 -12.71 10.60 -7.62
CA GLY A 156 -13.41 11.88 -7.47
C GLY A 156 -12.79 12.74 -6.36
N TRP A 157 -12.51 12.15 -5.21
CA TRP A 157 -11.91 12.89 -4.07
C TRP A 157 -10.55 13.52 -4.38
N LEU A 158 -9.73 12.92 -5.24
CA LEU A 158 -8.47 13.51 -5.68
C LEU A 158 -8.69 14.52 -6.84
N ALA A 159 -9.47 14.15 -7.85
CA ALA A 159 -9.70 14.99 -9.01
C ALA A 159 -10.40 16.32 -8.65
N ASP A 160 -11.34 16.31 -7.71
CA ASP A 160 -12.10 17.49 -7.25
C ASP A 160 -11.19 18.56 -6.60
N THR A 161 -9.98 18.19 -6.18
CA THR A 161 -8.99 19.16 -5.66
C THR A 161 -8.36 20.01 -6.77
N GLY A 162 -8.46 19.57 -8.03
CA GLY A 162 -7.86 20.23 -9.20
C GLY A 162 -6.36 19.93 -9.40
N PHE A 163 -5.72 19.15 -8.53
CA PHE A 163 -4.29 18.80 -8.65
C PHE A 163 -4.06 17.49 -9.39
N TRP A 164 -5.10 16.72 -9.69
CA TRP A 164 -5.05 15.51 -10.49
C TRP A 164 -6.07 15.56 -11.63
N MET A 165 -5.61 15.18 -12.82
CA MET A 165 -6.52 14.99 -13.97
C MET A 165 -7.22 13.64 -13.81
N LYS A 166 -8.56 13.63 -13.83
CA LYS A 166 -9.38 12.43 -13.63
C LYS A 166 -8.98 11.28 -14.56
N ASP A 167 -8.74 11.59 -15.83
CA ASP A 167 -8.35 10.61 -16.86
C ASP A 167 -6.93 10.08 -16.69
N GLY A 168 -6.10 10.73 -15.86
CA GLY A 168 -4.76 10.30 -15.52
C GLY A 168 -4.71 9.38 -14.30
N LEU A 169 -5.84 9.22 -13.58
CA LEU A 169 -5.92 8.39 -12.38
C LEU A 169 -6.42 6.99 -12.69
N SER A 170 -5.78 6.01 -12.10
CA SER A 170 -6.24 4.62 -12.04
C SER A 170 -6.56 4.23 -10.59
N ALA A 171 -7.56 3.38 -10.41
CA ALA A 171 -7.96 2.92 -9.08
C ALA A 171 -8.14 1.41 -9.07
N ARG A 172 -7.75 0.79 -7.96
CA ARG A 172 -7.92 -0.65 -7.74
C ARG A 172 -8.33 -0.97 -6.31
N PRO A 173 -9.16 -1.99 -6.10
CA PRO A 173 -9.53 -2.42 -4.76
C PRO A 173 -8.34 -3.08 -4.04
N TRP A 174 -8.29 -2.91 -2.73
CA TRP A 174 -7.25 -3.45 -1.88
C TRP A 174 -7.82 -3.90 -0.54
N LEU A 175 -7.47 -5.11 -0.11
CA LEU A 175 -7.84 -5.62 1.20
C LEU A 175 -6.82 -5.10 2.22
N HIS A 176 -7.21 -4.13 3.01
CA HIS A 176 -6.35 -3.52 4.04
C HIS A 176 -6.29 -4.43 5.26
N VAL A 177 -5.32 -5.34 5.27
CA VAL A 177 -5.15 -6.36 6.34
C VAL A 177 -4.44 -5.77 7.56
N LEU A 178 -3.41 -4.93 7.33
CA LEU A 178 -2.53 -4.35 8.36
C LEU A 178 -2.65 -2.85 8.41
#